data_2fb3561c47eaa827da0e1874bb089bfd
#
_entry.id   2fb3561c47eaa827da0e1874bb089bfd
#
_cell.length_a   1.000
_cell.length_b   1.000
_cell.length_c   1.000
_cell.angle_alpha   90.00
_cell.angle_beta   90.00
_cell.angle_gamma   90.00
#
_symmetry.space_group_name_H-M   'P 1'
#
loop_
_entity.id
_entity.type
_entity.pdbx_description
1 polymer ?
#
loop_
_entity_poly.entity_id
_entity_poly.type
_entity_poly.pdbx_seq_one_letter_code
_entity_poly.pdbx_strand_id
1 'polypeptide(L)'
;MKINSNSSFNKILFFGFIILIATPFSWINSLISLVLGLLFAFILGNPYQGRTSEITKYLLQFSVIGIGFGTSLTAATEIGKESFYWVFVFVLLTLFLGYLLAKFLRIERTISDLITAGTSICGGSAIAAISPVIKANEKQISVSLGTIFVLSALGLLVFPIVGGLLDMS
;
A
#
# COMPACT_ATOMS: atom_id res chain seq x y z
N MET A 1 20.64 0.83 -16.60
CA MET A 1 21.94 1.32 -16.13
C MET A 1 22.07 0.91 -14.66
N LYS A 2 22.78 -0.20 -14.35
CA LYS A 2 22.96 -0.68 -12.97
C LYS A 2 24.00 0.20 -12.30
N ILE A 3 23.56 1.22 -11.58
CA ILE A 3 24.43 2.00 -10.70
C ILE A 3 24.80 1.07 -9.55
N ASN A 4 26.11 0.91 -9.35
CA ASN A 4 26.73 -0.01 -8.42
C ASN A 4 26.14 0.16 -7.00
N SER A 5 25.33 -0.79 -6.55
CA SER A 5 24.52 -0.77 -5.31
C SER A 5 25.37 -0.77 -4.01
N ASN A 6 26.68 -0.75 -4.12
CA ASN A 6 27.60 -0.96 -2.99
C ASN A 6 28.40 0.28 -2.60
N SER A 7 28.12 1.45 -3.15
CA SER A 7 28.80 2.70 -2.76
C SER A 7 28.23 3.18 -1.42
N SER A 8 29.10 3.41 -0.44
CA SER A 8 28.78 4.04 0.85
C SER A 8 28.02 5.34 0.67
N PHE A 9 28.22 6.02 -0.44
CA PHE A 9 27.50 7.23 -0.85
C PHE A 9 26.00 6.98 -1.02
N ASN A 10 25.57 5.89 -1.70
CA ASN A 10 24.15 5.56 -1.89
C ASN A 10 23.45 5.24 -0.56
N LYS A 11 24.20 4.65 0.39
CA LYS A 11 23.68 4.35 1.73
C LYS A 11 23.43 5.63 2.54
N ILE A 12 24.39 6.56 2.51
CA ILE A 12 24.27 7.85 3.19
C ILE A 12 23.13 8.67 2.59
N LEU A 13 23.00 8.68 1.26
CA LEU A 13 21.94 9.35 0.54
C LEU A 13 20.56 8.77 0.87
N PHE A 14 20.44 7.44 1.00
CA PHE A 14 19.22 6.74 1.39
C PHE A 14 18.79 7.08 2.82
N PHE A 15 19.71 7.06 3.80
CA PHE A 15 19.40 7.45 5.18
C PHE A 15 19.09 8.95 5.30
N GLY A 16 19.82 9.81 4.60
CA GLY A 16 19.53 11.24 4.55
C GLY A 16 18.15 11.55 3.99
N PHE A 17 17.73 10.81 2.94
CA PHE A 17 16.43 10.95 2.34
C PHE A 17 15.29 10.48 3.26
N ILE A 18 15.48 9.36 3.98
CA ILE A 18 14.50 8.90 4.98
C ILE A 18 14.36 9.93 6.10
N ILE A 19 15.45 10.46 6.63
CA ILE A 19 15.42 11.48 7.68
C ILE A 19 14.72 12.75 7.19
N LEU A 20 14.97 13.17 5.97
CA LEU A 20 14.33 14.35 5.35
C LEU A 20 12.82 14.19 5.22
N ILE A 21 12.34 13.00 4.83
CA ILE A 21 10.90 12.71 4.73
C ILE A 21 10.26 12.50 6.11
N ALA A 22 11.00 11.97 7.08
CA ALA A 22 10.52 11.72 8.44
C ALA A 22 10.39 13.01 9.28
N THR A 23 11.04 14.11 8.87
CA THR A 23 10.86 15.39 9.55
C THR A 23 9.47 15.96 9.25
N PRO A 24 8.71 16.41 10.27
CA PRO A 24 7.37 16.96 10.10
C PRO A 24 7.44 18.37 9.48
N PHE A 25 7.81 18.42 8.22
CA PHE A 25 7.77 19.66 7.44
C PHE A 25 6.34 19.88 6.95
N SER A 26 5.68 20.96 7.36
CA SER A 26 4.28 21.29 7.02
C SER A 26 3.97 21.29 5.51
N TRP A 27 4.98 21.27 4.67
CA TRP A 27 4.86 21.32 3.21
C TRP A 27 4.97 19.95 2.54
N ILE A 28 5.36 18.89 3.28
CA ILE A 28 5.53 17.54 2.73
C ILE A 28 4.26 16.75 2.99
N ASN A 29 3.31 16.80 2.05
CA ASN A 29 2.12 15.97 2.05
C ASN A 29 2.46 14.52 1.67
N SER A 30 1.60 13.58 2.06
CA SER A 30 1.73 12.14 1.76
C SER A 30 1.96 11.86 0.26
N LEU A 31 1.35 12.67 -0.61
CA LEU A 31 1.53 12.62 -2.06
C LEU A 31 2.96 12.96 -2.49
N ILE A 32 3.53 14.04 -1.96
CA ILE A 32 4.89 14.47 -2.27
C ILE A 32 5.88 13.41 -1.80
N SER A 33 5.69 12.86 -0.60
CA SER A 33 6.52 11.79 -0.06
C SER A 33 6.48 10.53 -0.92
N LEU A 34 5.29 10.16 -1.43
CA LEU A 34 5.12 9.01 -2.32
C LEU A 34 5.86 9.22 -3.65
N VAL A 35 5.65 10.36 -4.29
CA VAL A 35 6.29 10.70 -5.58
C VAL A 35 7.81 10.76 -5.43
N LEU A 36 8.31 11.42 -4.39
CA LEU A 36 9.74 11.49 -4.11
C LEU A 36 10.33 10.11 -3.82
N GLY A 37 9.64 9.27 -3.04
CA GLY A 37 10.06 7.89 -2.77
C GLY A 37 10.11 7.04 -4.05
N LEU A 38 9.13 7.19 -4.92
CA LEU A 38 9.07 6.50 -6.21
C LEU A 38 10.21 6.94 -7.12
N LEU A 39 10.42 8.25 -7.27
CA LEU A 39 11.53 8.80 -8.05
C LEU A 39 12.90 8.35 -7.52
N PHE A 40 13.08 8.37 -6.20
CA PHE A 40 14.30 7.87 -5.57
C PHE A 40 14.53 6.39 -5.88
N ALA A 41 13.49 5.55 -5.76
CA ALA A 41 13.58 4.13 -6.06
C ALA A 41 13.90 3.85 -7.53
N PHE A 42 13.37 4.67 -8.45
CA PHE A 42 13.66 4.54 -9.89
C PHE A 42 15.08 4.96 -10.26
N ILE A 43 15.59 6.03 -9.65
CA ILE A 43 16.90 6.62 -10.03
C ILE A 43 18.06 5.90 -9.34
N LEU A 44 17.96 5.69 -8.03
CA LEU A 44 19.06 5.15 -7.22
C LEU A 44 18.88 3.65 -6.91
N GLY A 45 17.68 3.09 -7.05
CA GLY A 45 17.37 1.75 -6.58
C GLY A 45 17.35 1.65 -5.05
N ASN A 46 16.93 0.50 -4.53
CA ASN A 46 16.96 0.26 -3.09
C ASN A 46 18.19 -0.58 -2.73
N PRO A 47 19.19 -0.02 -2.03
CA PRO A 47 20.41 -0.75 -1.67
C PRO A 47 20.16 -1.88 -0.65
N TYR A 48 18.99 -1.91 -0.01
CA TYR A 48 18.62 -2.87 1.05
C TYR A 48 17.34 -3.65 0.73
N GLN A 49 17.07 -4.02 -0.52
CA GLN A 49 15.80 -4.59 -1.00
C GLN A 49 15.21 -5.68 -0.09
N GLY A 50 16.01 -6.61 0.42
CA GLY A 50 15.51 -7.67 1.30
C GLY A 50 15.16 -7.20 2.72
N ARG A 51 16.04 -6.39 3.33
CA ARG A 51 15.87 -5.94 4.73
C ARG A 51 14.85 -4.83 4.89
N THR A 52 14.74 -3.95 3.90
CA THR A 52 13.77 -2.83 3.95
C THR A 52 12.34 -3.35 4.04
N SER A 53 12.00 -4.41 3.30
CA SER A 53 10.67 -5.01 3.33
C SER A 53 10.31 -5.56 4.72
N GLU A 54 11.23 -6.26 5.36
CA GLU A 54 11.01 -6.80 6.71
C GLU A 54 10.90 -5.69 7.76
N ILE A 55 11.81 -4.72 7.73
CA ILE A 55 11.81 -3.59 8.68
C ILE A 55 10.51 -2.78 8.54
N THR A 56 10.08 -2.48 7.31
CA THR A 56 8.83 -1.77 7.05
C THR A 56 7.63 -2.54 7.58
N LYS A 57 7.60 -3.86 7.42
CA LYS A 57 6.54 -4.72 7.96
C LYS A 57 6.45 -4.61 9.49
N TYR A 58 7.58 -4.73 10.19
CA TYR A 58 7.60 -4.61 11.64
C TYR A 58 7.23 -3.20 12.13
N LEU A 59 7.75 -2.15 11.48
CA LEU A 59 7.40 -0.77 11.80
C LEU A 59 5.91 -0.51 11.64
N LEU A 60 5.30 -1.00 10.55
CA LEU A 60 3.85 -0.92 10.32
C LEU A 60 3.08 -1.65 11.43
N GLN A 61 3.48 -2.86 11.78
CA GLN A 61 2.83 -3.62 12.86
C GLN A 61 2.90 -2.88 14.20
N PHE A 62 4.07 -2.37 14.58
CA PHE A 62 4.23 -1.59 15.80
C PHE A 62 3.43 -0.29 15.78
N SER A 63 3.37 0.39 14.63
CA SER A 63 2.58 1.62 14.48
C SER A 63 1.08 1.36 14.65
N VAL A 64 0.56 0.29 14.04
CA VAL A 64 -0.86 -0.09 14.17
C VAL A 64 -1.20 -0.50 15.60
N ILE A 65 -0.32 -1.25 16.26
CA ILE A 65 -0.46 -1.60 17.69
C ILE A 65 -0.47 -0.33 18.54
N GLY A 66 0.46 0.60 18.31
CA GLY A 66 0.54 1.87 19.03
C GLY A 66 -0.73 2.72 18.88
N ILE A 67 -1.29 2.82 17.67
CA ILE A 67 -2.56 3.49 17.41
C ILE A 67 -3.70 2.79 18.14
N GLY A 68 -3.72 1.45 18.14
CA GLY A 68 -4.73 0.66 18.86
C GLY A 68 -4.73 0.91 20.37
N PHE A 69 -3.55 1.05 20.98
CA PHE A 69 -3.44 1.41 22.41
C PHE A 69 -3.81 2.87 22.70
N GLY A 70 -3.66 3.77 21.72
CA GLY A 70 -4.01 5.19 21.84
C GLY A 70 -5.50 5.47 21.73
N THR A 71 -6.31 4.52 21.24
CA THR A 71 -7.77 4.66 21.14
C THR A 71 -8.46 4.19 22.41
N SER A 72 -9.45 4.95 22.90
CA SER A 72 -10.23 4.50 24.07
C SER A 72 -11.07 3.27 23.70
N LEU A 73 -11.06 2.25 24.57
CA LEU A 73 -11.81 1.00 24.37
C LEU A 73 -13.32 1.25 24.18
N THR A 74 -13.89 2.24 24.85
CA THR A 74 -15.30 2.63 24.72
C THR A 74 -15.60 3.19 23.34
N ALA A 75 -14.78 4.14 22.84
CA ALA A 75 -14.93 4.68 21.48
C ALA A 75 -14.72 3.59 20.42
N ALA A 76 -13.74 2.71 20.62
CA ALA A 76 -13.46 1.60 19.71
C ALA A 76 -14.63 0.60 19.62
N THR A 77 -15.33 0.34 20.73
CA THR A 77 -16.48 -0.59 20.73
C THR A 77 -17.74 0.02 20.13
N GLU A 78 -17.99 1.31 20.33
CA GLU A 78 -19.13 2.01 19.73
C GLU A 78 -18.96 2.17 18.22
N ILE A 79 -17.83 2.73 17.79
CA ILE A 79 -17.52 2.87 16.36
C ILE A 79 -17.38 1.50 15.68
N GLY A 80 -16.80 0.53 16.37
CA GLY A 80 -16.60 -0.81 15.86
C GLY A 80 -17.91 -1.53 15.53
N LYS A 81 -18.95 -1.39 16.34
CA LYS A 81 -20.25 -2.03 16.08
C LYS A 81 -20.93 -1.49 14.83
N GLU A 82 -20.92 -0.17 14.66
CA GLU A 82 -21.52 0.47 13.47
C GLU A 82 -20.67 0.25 12.22
N SER A 83 -19.36 0.39 12.33
CA SER A 83 -18.44 0.25 11.19
C SER A 83 -18.27 -1.18 10.73
N PHE A 84 -18.39 -2.18 11.63
CA PHE A 84 -18.18 -3.59 11.29
C PHE A 84 -19.09 -4.07 10.15
N TYR A 85 -20.37 -3.70 10.22
CA TYR A 85 -21.33 -4.07 9.18
C TYR A 85 -20.95 -3.47 7.82
N TRP A 86 -20.61 -2.19 7.79
CA TRP A 86 -20.22 -1.51 6.57
C TRP A 86 -18.91 -2.04 6.00
N VAL A 87 -17.90 -2.26 6.84
CA VAL A 87 -16.62 -2.85 6.40
C VAL A 87 -16.84 -4.25 5.83
N PHE A 88 -17.64 -5.07 6.48
CA PHE A 88 -17.95 -6.41 6.00
C PHE A 88 -18.67 -6.40 4.65
N VAL A 89 -19.66 -5.52 4.49
CA VAL A 89 -20.37 -5.34 3.21
C VAL A 89 -19.43 -4.85 2.12
N PHE A 90 -18.55 -3.88 2.42
CA PHE A 90 -17.58 -3.36 1.45
C PHE A 90 -16.57 -4.43 1.01
N VAL A 91 -16.06 -5.25 1.92
CA VAL A 91 -15.14 -6.34 1.59
C VAL A 91 -15.82 -7.35 0.66
N LEU A 92 -17.05 -7.79 1.00
CA LEU A 92 -17.79 -8.73 0.16
C LEU A 92 -18.13 -8.13 -1.21
N LEU A 93 -18.53 -6.85 -1.25
CA LEU A 93 -18.83 -6.15 -2.49
C LEU A 93 -17.57 -6.04 -3.37
N THR A 94 -16.43 -5.71 -2.78
CA THR A 94 -15.16 -5.61 -3.51
C THR A 94 -14.73 -6.97 -4.07
N LEU A 95 -14.86 -8.05 -3.29
CA LEU A 95 -14.58 -9.41 -3.76
C LEU A 95 -15.51 -9.79 -4.91
N PHE A 96 -16.80 -9.49 -4.80
CA PHE A 96 -17.79 -9.79 -5.82
C PHE A 96 -17.53 -8.99 -7.11
N LEU A 97 -17.33 -7.67 -7.00
CA LEU A 97 -17.02 -6.81 -8.15
C LEU A 97 -15.69 -7.17 -8.80
N GLY A 98 -14.67 -7.51 -8.01
CA GLY A 98 -13.38 -7.96 -8.51
C GLY A 98 -13.52 -9.24 -9.34
N TYR A 99 -14.29 -10.21 -8.85
CA TYR A 99 -14.58 -11.43 -9.60
C TYR A 99 -15.33 -11.13 -10.92
N LEU A 100 -16.35 -10.26 -10.90
CA LEU A 100 -17.10 -9.88 -12.10
C LEU A 100 -16.22 -9.16 -13.12
N LEU A 101 -15.43 -8.19 -12.67
CA LEU A 101 -14.51 -7.44 -13.51
C LEU A 101 -13.45 -8.33 -14.15
N ALA A 102 -12.89 -9.25 -13.38
CA ALA A 102 -11.92 -10.22 -13.88
C ALA A 102 -12.49 -11.09 -15.00
N LYS A 103 -13.73 -11.57 -14.81
CA LYS A 103 -14.42 -12.36 -15.81
C LYS A 103 -14.73 -11.54 -17.07
N PHE A 104 -15.13 -10.28 -16.90
CA PHE A 104 -15.44 -9.39 -18.00
C PHE A 104 -14.18 -9.01 -18.80
N LEU A 105 -13.09 -8.68 -18.11
CA LEU A 105 -11.79 -8.29 -18.69
C LEU A 105 -10.95 -9.49 -19.15
N ARG A 106 -11.41 -10.72 -18.88
CA ARG A 106 -10.68 -11.97 -19.21
C ARG A 106 -9.25 -12.00 -18.64
N ILE A 107 -9.08 -11.47 -17.42
CA ILE A 107 -7.80 -11.48 -16.72
C ILE A 107 -7.50 -12.90 -16.22
N GLU A 108 -6.23 -13.27 -16.22
CA GLU A 108 -5.77 -14.52 -15.63
C GLU A 108 -6.24 -14.63 -14.17
N ARG A 109 -6.84 -15.77 -13.82
CA ARG A 109 -7.51 -15.98 -12.52
C ARG A 109 -6.60 -15.69 -11.34
N THR A 110 -5.36 -16.19 -11.37
CA THR A 110 -4.40 -15.98 -10.28
C THR A 110 -4.09 -14.48 -10.05
N ILE A 111 -3.88 -13.73 -11.13
CA ILE A 111 -3.63 -12.28 -11.06
C ILE A 111 -4.87 -11.55 -10.52
N SER A 112 -6.05 -11.94 -11.00
CA SER A 112 -7.32 -11.39 -10.55
C SER A 112 -7.55 -11.63 -9.06
N ASP A 113 -7.36 -12.84 -8.59
CA ASP A 113 -7.55 -13.21 -7.18
C ASP A 113 -6.59 -12.42 -6.28
N LEU A 114 -5.34 -12.23 -6.71
CA LEU A 114 -4.36 -11.41 -5.99
C LEU A 114 -4.75 -9.93 -5.93
N ILE A 115 -5.16 -9.34 -7.06
CA ILE A 115 -5.58 -7.94 -7.12
C ILE A 115 -6.85 -7.73 -6.28
N THR A 116 -7.83 -8.61 -6.43
CA THR A 116 -9.10 -8.50 -5.70
C THR A 116 -8.90 -8.62 -4.20
N ALA A 117 -8.10 -9.59 -3.75
CA ALA A 117 -7.77 -9.73 -2.34
C ALA A 117 -6.95 -8.54 -1.81
N GLY A 118 -6.01 -8.06 -2.60
CA GLY A 118 -5.22 -6.87 -2.25
C GLY A 118 -6.09 -5.63 -2.10
N THR A 119 -6.99 -5.36 -3.04
CA THR A 119 -7.88 -4.18 -2.99
C THR A 119 -8.91 -4.24 -1.87
N SER A 120 -9.36 -5.43 -1.49
CA SER A 120 -10.38 -5.60 -0.45
C SER A 120 -9.87 -5.44 0.98
N ILE A 121 -8.56 -5.61 1.22
CA ILE A 121 -8.00 -5.59 2.59
C ILE A 121 -6.90 -4.55 2.72
N CYS A 122 -5.65 -4.90 2.38
CA CYS A 122 -4.48 -4.07 2.67
C CYS A 122 -3.41 -4.08 1.55
N GLY A 123 -3.79 -4.31 0.32
CA GLY A 123 -2.86 -4.26 -0.81
C GLY A 123 -1.78 -5.32 -0.77
N GLY A 124 -0.54 -4.87 -0.65
CA GLY A 124 0.64 -5.75 -0.78
C GLY A 124 0.73 -6.86 0.28
N SER A 125 0.27 -6.63 1.51
CA SER A 125 0.33 -7.64 2.56
C SER A 125 -0.68 -8.78 2.32
N ALA A 126 -1.86 -8.49 1.78
CA ALA A 126 -2.83 -9.50 1.37
C ALA A 126 -2.30 -10.34 0.21
N ILE A 127 -1.67 -9.71 -0.80
CA ILE A 127 -1.02 -10.43 -1.90
C ILE A 127 0.07 -11.35 -1.38
N ALA A 128 0.95 -10.85 -0.48
CA ALA A 128 2.02 -11.66 0.10
C ALA A 128 1.50 -12.87 0.89
N ALA A 129 0.36 -12.72 1.58
CA ALA A 129 -0.24 -13.79 2.36
C ALA A 129 -0.92 -14.85 1.48
N ILE A 130 -1.59 -14.43 0.39
CA ILE A 130 -2.37 -15.32 -0.47
C ILE A 130 -1.51 -16.00 -1.55
N SER A 131 -0.46 -15.33 -2.03
CA SER A 131 0.38 -15.82 -3.12
C SER A 131 0.93 -17.25 -2.91
N PRO A 132 1.41 -17.68 -1.73
CA PRO A 132 1.85 -19.05 -1.53
C PRO A 132 0.68 -20.05 -1.52
N VAL A 133 -0.51 -19.63 -1.07
CA VAL A 133 -1.70 -20.47 -1.01
C VAL A 133 -2.21 -20.83 -2.41
N ILE A 134 -2.26 -19.86 -3.30
CA ILE A 134 -2.70 -20.07 -4.70
C ILE A 134 -1.54 -20.43 -5.63
N LYS A 135 -0.32 -20.64 -5.08
CA LYS A 135 0.90 -20.98 -5.81
C LYS A 135 1.21 -20.01 -6.96
N ALA A 136 1.03 -18.71 -6.69
CA ALA A 136 1.32 -17.66 -7.65
C ALA A 136 2.82 -17.57 -7.94
N ASN A 137 3.18 -17.40 -9.22
CA ASN A 137 4.55 -17.17 -9.61
C ASN A 137 5.00 -15.72 -9.43
N GLU A 138 6.31 -15.47 -9.43
CA GLU A 138 6.88 -14.13 -9.21
C GLU A 138 6.36 -13.07 -10.19
N LYS A 139 6.09 -13.44 -11.44
CA LYS A 139 5.56 -12.53 -12.45
C LYS A 139 4.12 -12.12 -12.10
N GLN A 140 3.27 -13.06 -11.70
CA GLN A 140 1.89 -12.80 -11.29
C GLN A 140 1.85 -11.90 -10.05
N ILE A 141 2.71 -12.16 -9.06
CA ILE A 141 2.84 -11.35 -7.85
C ILE A 141 3.28 -9.92 -8.21
N SER A 142 4.32 -9.79 -9.03
CA SER A 142 4.85 -8.47 -9.42
C SER A 142 3.84 -7.64 -10.21
N VAL A 143 3.11 -8.25 -11.14
CA VAL A 143 2.06 -7.57 -11.91
C VAL A 143 0.92 -7.13 -10.98
N SER A 144 0.49 -7.99 -10.08
CA SER A 144 -0.60 -7.67 -9.13
C SER A 144 -0.21 -6.55 -8.18
N LEU A 145 1.00 -6.58 -7.61
CA LEU A 145 1.54 -5.51 -6.77
C LEU A 145 1.64 -4.19 -7.54
N GLY A 146 2.20 -4.22 -8.75
CA GLY A 146 2.32 -3.04 -9.61
C GLY A 146 0.96 -2.41 -9.91
N THR A 147 -0.03 -3.22 -10.24
CA THR A 147 -1.41 -2.76 -10.50
C THR A 147 -2.01 -2.07 -9.28
N ILE A 148 -1.88 -2.66 -8.09
CA ILE A 148 -2.41 -2.08 -6.86
C ILE A 148 -1.71 -0.76 -6.51
N PHE A 149 -0.40 -0.68 -6.66
CA PHE A 149 0.34 0.55 -6.38
C PHE A 149 -0.04 1.68 -7.35
N VAL A 150 -0.20 1.38 -8.63
CA VAL A 150 -0.65 2.36 -9.63
C VAL A 150 -2.08 2.84 -9.31
N LEU A 151 -3.00 1.91 -9.01
CA LEU A 151 -4.37 2.26 -8.63
C LEU A 151 -4.42 3.09 -7.35
N SER A 152 -3.62 2.75 -6.35
CA SER A 152 -3.52 3.51 -5.10
C SER A 152 -2.96 4.92 -5.33
N ALA A 153 -1.94 5.06 -6.17
CA ALA A 153 -1.38 6.36 -6.55
C ALA A 153 -2.40 7.23 -7.29
N LEU A 154 -3.14 6.64 -8.23
CA LEU A 154 -4.24 7.33 -8.92
C LEU A 154 -5.36 7.74 -7.95
N GLY A 155 -5.73 6.87 -7.02
CA GLY A 155 -6.71 7.17 -5.98
C GLY A 155 -6.29 8.36 -5.12
N LEU A 156 -5.03 8.39 -4.66
CA LEU A 156 -4.48 9.50 -3.88
C LEU A 156 -4.51 10.85 -4.64
N LEU A 157 -4.43 10.83 -5.96
CA LEU A 157 -4.55 12.04 -6.78
C LEU A 157 -6.02 12.43 -7.02
N VAL A 158 -6.86 11.46 -7.37
CA VAL A 158 -8.23 11.70 -7.84
C VAL A 158 -9.17 12.02 -6.67
N PHE A 159 -9.10 11.26 -5.57
CA PHE A 159 -10.05 11.44 -4.47
C PHE A 159 -10.02 12.80 -3.80
N PRO A 160 -8.88 13.45 -3.52
CA PRO A 160 -8.87 14.80 -2.97
C PRO A 160 -9.47 15.84 -3.92
N ILE A 161 -9.24 15.68 -5.23
CA ILE A 161 -9.79 16.59 -6.25
C ILE A 161 -11.32 16.45 -6.31
N VAL A 162 -11.81 15.21 -6.37
CA VAL A 162 -13.25 14.92 -6.42
C VAL A 162 -13.93 15.33 -5.11
N GLY A 163 -13.30 15.05 -3.96
CA GLY A 163 -13.82 15.45 -2.65
C GLY A 163 -13.93 16.97 -2.49
N GLY A 164 -12.93 17.71 -2.99
CA GLY A 164 -12.98 19.17 -3.02
C GLY A 164 -14.06 19.74 -3.95
N LEU A 165 -14.31 19.07 -5.09
CA LEU A 165 -15.38 19.48 -6.02
C LEU A 165 -16.78 19.15 -5.49
N LEU A 166 -16.93 18.15 -4.65
CA LEU A 166 -18.20 17.73 -4.05
C LEU A 166 -18.46 18.35 -2.68
N ASP A 167 -17.60 19.31 -2.26
CA ASP A 167 -17.71 20.02 -0.95
C ASP A 167 -17.78 19.07 0.26
N MET A 168 -17.13 17.92 0.14
CA MET A 168 -17.04 16.90 1.20
C MET A 168 -15.83 17.19 2.11
N SER A 169 -15.84 18.36 2.77
CA SER A 169 -14.81 18.79 3.72
C SER A 169 -15.21 18.47 5.15
#